data_3b8b2ce2ddbd5a1abe98de3c0426e18f
#
_entry.id   3b8b2ce2ddbd5a1abe98de3c0426e18f
#
_cell.length_a   1.000
_cell.length_b   1.000
_cell.length_c   1.000
_cell.angle_alpha   90.00
_cell.angle_beta   90.00
_cell.angle_gamma   90.00
#
_symmetry.space_group_name_H-M   'P 1'
#
loop_
_entity.id
_entity.type
_entity.pdbx_description
1 polymer ?
#
loop_
_entity_poly.entity_id
_entity_poly.type
_entity_poly.pdbx_seq_one_letter_code
_entity_poly.pdbx_strand_id
1 'polypeptide(L)'
;EASEIREMGSGWPILVLGPLLQEEDEAVIELDLIPSISSIEEIHRFCKVSRYSKKKIKAHLKVDTGMGRMGTWWEKAEEIISEIYKSPEIELKGILTHFAEPANEEFSRVQRERFQHVIKQNLPNPLPDDFMVHADNSSSLKVLEKDSVFNAVRIGLLQFGVTPPLDRKAVQ
;
A
#
# COMPACT_ATOMS: atom_id res chain seq x y z
N GLU A 1 -9.10 -4.95 -15.45
CA GLU A 1 -8.85 -5.97 -14.40
C GLU A 1 -9.88 -5.90 -13.26
N ALA A 2 -10.00 -4.76 -12.53
CA ALA A 2 -10.93 -4.64 -11.40
C ALA A 2 -12.40 -4.85 -11.83
N SER A 3 -12.79 -4.33 -12.97
CA SER A 3 -14.11 -4.54 -13.58
C SER A 3 -14.40 -6.02 -13.81
N GLU A 4 -13.46 -6.74 -14.41
CA GLU A 4 -13.58 -8.19 -14.66
C GLU A 4 -13.73 -8.98 -13.36
N ILE A 5 -12.99 -8.60 -12.30
CA ILE A 5 -13.12 -9.23 -10.97
C ILE A 5 -14.52 -9.00 -10.41
N ARG A 6 -15.08 -7.78 -10.56
CA ARG A 6 -16.45 -7.48 -10.10
C ARG A 6 -17.50 -8.22 -10.89
N GLU A 7 -17.33 -8.35 -12.21
CA GLU A 7 -18.21 -9.13 -13.09
C GLU A 7 -18.27 -10.61 -12.71
N MET A 8 -17.16 -11.17 -12.21
CA MET A 8 -17.14 -12.53 -11.65
C MET A 8 -17.83 -12.67 -10.29
N GLY A 9 -18.43 -11.59 -9.77
CA GLY A 9 -19.18 -11.60 -8.52
C GLY A 9 -18.34 -11.54 -7.25
N SER A 10 -17.04 -11.22 -7.36
CA SER A 10 -16.18 -11.08 -6.19
C SER A 10 -16.52 -9.84 -5.37
N GLY A 11 -16.97 -10.04 -4.13
CA GLY A 11 -17.17 -8.98 -3.13
C GLY A 11 -15.91 -8.65 -2.31
N TRP A 12 -14.76 -9.22 -2.66
CA TRP A 12 -13.52 -9.00 -1.92
C TRP A 12 -12.99 -7.57 -2.10
N PRO A 13 -12.31 -7.00 -1.08
CA PRO A 13 -11.63 -5.73 -1.23
C PRO A 13 -10.60 -5.79 -2.37
N ILE A 14 -10.58 -4.77 -3.22
CA ILE A 14 -9.61 -4.66 -4.31
C ILE A 14 -8.71 -3.48 -4.04
N LEU A 15 -7.45 -3.75 -3.68
CA LEU A 15 -6.41 -2.74 -3.53
C LEU A 15 -5.69 -2.53 -4.86
N VAL A 16 -5.75 -1.31 -5.38
CA VAL A 16 -5.04 -0.92 -6.60
C VAL A 16 -3.63 -0.45 -6.22
N LEU A 17 -2.62 -1.19 -6.65
CA LEU A 17 -1.22 -0.94 -6.26
C LEU A 17 -0.51 0.11 -7.12
N GLY A 18 -1.04 0.38 -8.31
CA GLY A 18 -0.53 1.39 -9.24
C GLY A 18 -1.27 2.72 -9.12
N PRO A 19 -0.73 3.80 -9.74
CA PRO A 19 -1.45 5.05 -9.84
C PRO A 19 -2.66 4.87 -10.78
N LEU A 20 -3.75 5.56 -10.46
CA LEU A 20 -4.93 5.66 -11.31
C LEU A 20 -4.84 6.93 -12.17
N LEU A 21 -5.23 6.80 -13.43
CA LEU A 21 -5.40 7.95 -14.31
C LEU A 21 -6.63 8.75 -13.88
N GLN A 22 -6.69 10.02 -14.26
CA GLN A 22 -7.80 10.89 -13.87
C GLN A 22 -9.14 10.38 -14.42
N GLU A 23 -9.13 9.76 -15.59
CA GLU A 23 -10.30 9.16 -16.23
C GLU A 23 -10.84 7.94 -15.48
N GLU A 24 -10.03 7.37 -14.58
CA GLU A 24 -10.38 6.20 -13.79
C GLU A 24 -10.90 6.54 -12.39
N ASP A 25 -10.92 7.83 -12.02
CA ASP A 25 -11.29 8.26 -10.67
C ASP A 25 -12.70 7.82 -10.26
N GLU A 26 -13.66 7.85 -11.18
CA GLU A 26 -15.05 7.44 -10.93
C GLU A 26 -15.14 5.93 -10.66
N ALA A 27 -14.30 5.13 -11.29
CA ALA A 27 -14.23 3.68 -11.07
C ALA A 27 -13.87 3.30 -9.62
N VAL A 28 -13.18 4.18 -8.88
CA VAL A 28 -12.90 3.97 -7.46
C VAL A 28 -14.20 3.80 -6.67
N ILE A 29 -15.21 4.59 -6.98
CA ILE A 29 -16.51 4.55 -6.31
C ILE A 29 -17.42 3.46 -6.90
N GLU A 30 -17.44 3.33 -8.22
CA GLU A 30 -18.33 2.39 -8.93
C GLU A 30 -17.97 0.94 -8.63
N LEU A 31 -16.68 0.65 -8.57
CA LEU A 31 -16.14 -0.69 -8.33
C LEU A 31 -15.71 -0.94 -6.89
N ASP A 32 -15.96 0.01 -5.97
CA ASP A 32 -15.55 -0.07 -4.55
C ASP A 32 -14.06 -0.46 -4.43
N LEU A 33 -13.19 0.36 -5.05
CA LEU A 33 -11.75 0.13 -5.05
C LEU A 33 -11.07 0.84 -3.88
N ILE A 34 -9.94 0.30 -3.46
CA ILE A 34 -9.03 0.92 -2.49
C ILE A 34 -7.82 1.42 -3.29
N PRO A 35 -7.71 2.71 -3.64
CA PRO A 35 -6.55 3.24 -4.36
C PRO A 35 -5.31 3.34 -3.46
N SER A 36 -4.13 3.26 -4.08
CA SER A 36 -2.87 3.66 -3.46
C SER A 36 -2.59 5.12 -3.79
N ILE A 37 -2.55 5.96 -2.76
CA ILE A 37 -2.28 7.41 -2.88
C ILE A 37 -0.78 7.66 -2.75
N SER A 38 -0.24 8.56 -3.56
CA SER A 38 1.18 8.92 -3.61
C SER A 38 1.42 10.43 -3.63
N SER A 39 0.37 11.24 -3.86
CA SER A 39 0.49 12.69 -4.03
C SER A 39 -0.72 13.46 -3.50
N ILE A 40 -0.53 14.74 -3.24
CA ILE A 40 -1.61 15.67 -2.86
C ILE A 40 -2.64 15.81 -3.99
N GLU A 41 -2.18 15.78 -5.23
CA GLU A 41 -3.07 15.86 -6.40
C GLU A 41 -4.06 14.69 -6.44
N GLU A 42 -3.60 13.47 -6.18
CA GLU A 42 -4.48 12.29 -6.08
C GLU A 42 -5.49 12.44 -4.92
N ILE A 43 -5.06 12.96 -3.77
CA ILE A 43 -5.97 13.26 -2.65
C ILE A 43 -7.09 14.19 -3.11
N HIS A 44 -6.75 15.31 -3.74
CA HIS A 44 -7.74 16.30 -4.19
C HIS A 44 -8.70 15.73 -5.24
N ARG A 45 -8.19 14.90 -6.18
CA ARG A 45 -9.02 14.21 -7.18
C ARG A 45 -10.03 13.29 -6.49
N PHE A 46 -9.57 12.43 -5.59
CA PHE A 46 -10.43 11.49 -4.87
C PHE A 46 -11.42 12.19 -3.93
N CYS A 47 -11.03 13.29 -3.28
CA CYS A 47 -11.97 14.10 -2.52
C CYS A 47 -13.13 14.64 -3.38
N LYS A 48 -12.83 15.07 -4.61
CA LYS A 48 -13.86 15.55 -5.55
C LYS A 48 -14.86 14.46 -5.89
N VAL A 49 -14.38 13.26 -6.22
CA VAL A 49 -15.24 12.11 -6.55
C VAL A 49 -16.05 11.64 -5.34
N SER A 50 -15.42 11.59 -4.17
CA SER A 50 -16.09 11.23 -2.92
C SER A 50 -17.23 12.18 -2.57
N ARG A 51 -17.01 13.50 -2.70
CA ARG A 51 -18.07 14.52 -2.46
C ARG A 51 -19.24 14.35 -3.42
N TYR A 52 -18.96 14.13 -4.69
CA TYR A 52 -20.00 13.94 -5.71
C TYR A 52 -20.84 12.70 -5.43
N SER A 53 -20.20 11.57 -5.09
CA SER A 53 -20.87 10.30 -4.81
C SER A 53 -21.42 10.17 -3.39
N LYS A 54 -21.05 11.08 -2.47
CA LYS A 54 -21.34 11.03 -1.03
C LYS A 54 -20.85 9.74 -0.34
N LYS A 55 -19.80 9.12 -0.89
CA LYS A 55 -19.17 7.92 -0.33
C LYS A 55 -17.72 8.24 0.03
N LYS A 56 -17.30 7.84 1.23
CA LYS A 56 -15.89 7.91 1.63
C LYS A 56 -15.06 6.90 0.83
N ILE A 57 -13.85 7.30 0.47
CA ILE A 57 -12.89 6.44 -0.20
C ILE A 57 -11.91 5.90 0.84
N LYS A 58 -11.86 4.58 0.96
CA LYS A 58 -10.78 3.90 1.70
C LYS A 58 -9.53 3.91 0.82
N ALA A 59 -8.39 4.26 1.38
CA ALA A 59 -7.16 4.35 0.61
C ALA A 59 -5.95 3.84 1.39
N HIS A 60 -4.90 3.43 0.69
CA HIS A 60 -3.59 3.17 1.28
C HIS A 60 -2.59 4.22 0.81
N LEU A 61 -1.72 4.68 1.71
CA LEU A 61 -0.59 5.53 1.34
C LEU A 61 0.54 4.67 0.78
N LYS A 62 1.02 5.00 -0.40
CA LYS A 62 2.21 4.38 -0.98
C LYS A 62 3.44 5.24 -0.77
N VAL A 63 4.44 4.69 -0.07
CA VAL A 63 5.71 5.34 0.25
C VAL A 63 6.84 4.73 -0.55
N ASP A 64 7.61 5.55 -1.24
CA ASP A 64 8.86 5.13 -1.84
C ASP A 64 10.00 5.28 -0.84
N THR A 65 10.55 4.15 -0.43
CA THR A 65 11.68 4.08 0.51
C THR A 65 13.02 3.81 -0.17
N GLY A 66 13.02 3.75 -1.50
CA GLY A 66 14.23 3.52 -2.30
C GLY A 66 14.02 2.67 -3.55
N MET A 67 12.78 2.29 -3.89
CA MET A 67 12.48 1.56 -5.14
C MET A 67 12.60 2.46 -6.37
N GLY A 68 12.31 3.77 -6.25
CA GLY A 68 12.43 4.74 -7.34
C GLY A 68 11.41 4.53 -8.47
N ARG A 69 10.24 3.99 -8.18
CA ARG A 69 9.23 3.67 -9.21
C ARG A 69 7.90 4.38 -8.99
N MET A 70 7.31 4.24 -7.84
CA MET A 70 5.98 4.78 -7.48
C MET A 70 5.89 4.98 -5.97
N GLY A 71 5.14 5.98 -5.55
CA GLY A 71 4.97 6.33 -4.15
C GLY A 71 5.52 7.72 -3.84
N THR A 72 5.04 8.32 -2.77
CA THR A 72 5.68 9.54 -2.24
C THR A 72 7.04 9.19 -1.65
N TRP A 73 8.04 10.04 -1.88
CA TRP A 73 9.35 9.87 -1.24
C TRP A 73 9.20 9.91 0.28
N TRP A 74 9.85 9.00 0.99
CA TRP A 74 9.63 8.76 2.42
C TRP A 74 9.76 10.03 3.29
N GLU A 75 10.65 10.98 2.95
CA GLU A 75 10.80 12.26 3.65
C GLU A 75 9.64 13.22 3.41
N LYS A 76 8.82 12.98 2.41
CA LYS A 76 7.62 13.75 2.07
C LYS A 76 6.32 13.10 2.58
N ALA A 77 6.41 11.93 3.18
CA ALA A 77 5.24 11.18 3.62
C ALA A 77 4.41 11.92 4.67
N GLU A 78 5.04 12.70 5.56
CA GLU A 78 4.37 13.53 6.56
C GLU A 78 3.38 14.50 5.93
N GLU A 79 3.79 15.18 4.86
CA GLU A 79 2.95 16.16 4.16
C GLU A 79 1.69 15.48 3.59
N ILE A 80 1.86 14.31 2.95
CA ILE A 80 0.76 13.56 2.37
C ILE A 80 -0.19 13.02 3.45
N ILE A 81 0.35 12.47 4.54
CA ILE A 81 -0.45 11.96 5.66
C ILE A 81 -1.25 13.11 6.30
N SER A 82 -0.62 14.25 6.51
CA SER A 82 -1.29 15.45 7.05
C SER A 82 -2.45 15.88 6.16
N GLU A 83 -2.28 15.87 4.84
CA GLU A 83 -3.33 16.23 3.90
C GLU A 83 -4.47 15.20 3.89
N ILE A 84 -4.17 13.90 3.97
CA ILE A 84 -5.19 12.86 4.10
C ILE A 84 -6.02 13.08 5.37
N TYR A 85 -5.40 13.37 6.52
CA TYR A 85 -6.12 13.58 7.77
C TYR A 85 -6.98 14.85 7.78
N LYS A 86 -6.66 15.85 6.94
CA LYS A 86 -7.50 17.04 6.72
C LYS A 86 -8.66 16.79 5.77
N SER A 87 -8.66 15.66 5.08
CA SER A 87 -9.62 15.29 4.04
C SER A 87 -10.65 14.29 4.55
N PRO A 88 -11.81 14.73 5.06
CA PRO A 88 -12.82 13.83 5.65
C PRO A 88 -13.44 12.86 4.65
N GLU A 89 -13.22 13.07 3.37
CA GLU A 89 -13.64 12.23 2.25
C GLU A 89 -12.81 10.96 2.13
N ILE A 90 -11.60 10.94 2.68
CA ILE A 90 -10.66 9.82 2.57
C ILE A 90 -10.46 9.17 3.93
N GLU A 91 -10.51 7.87 3.96
CA GLU A 91 -10.21 7.05 5.13
C GLU A 91 -8.90 6.29 4.88
N LEU A 92 -7.83 6.65 5.57
CA LEU A 92 -6.55 5.95 5.45
C LEU A 92 -6.64 4.59 6.16
N LYS A 93 -6.64 3.50 5.38
CA LYS A 93 -6.76 2.11 5.86
C LYS A 93 -5.45 1.34 5.82
N GLY A 94 -4.40 1.92 5.29
CA GLY A 94 -3.11 1.26 5.28
C GLY A 94 -2.00 2.09 4.70
N ILE A 95 -0.80 1.55 4.83
CA ILE A 95 0.42 2.13 4.28
C ILE A 95 1.29 1.03 3.69
N LEU A 96 1.91 1.31 2.56
CA LEU A 96 2.76 0.33 1.88
C LEU A 96 4.04 0.92 1.31
N THR A 97 5.04 0.07 1.24
CA THR A 97 6.25 0.28 0.44
C THR A 97 6.54 -0.94 -0.42
N HIS A 98 7.62 -0.93 -1.17
CA HIS A 98 8.09 -2.08 -1.94
C HIS A 98 9.62 -2.16 -1.87
N PHE A 99 10.14 -3.33 -1.50
CA PHE A 99 11.57 -3.57 -1.47
C PHE A 99 12.09 -3.76 -2.89
N ALA A 100 13.11 -2.96 -3.25
CA ALA A 100 13.64 -2.94 -4.61
C ALA A 100 14.41 -4.22 -4.95
N GLU A 101 15.23 -4.67 -4.00
CA GLU A 101 16.13 -5.81 -4.15
C GLU A 101 16.15 -6.63 -2.85
N PRO A 102 15.17 -7.52 -2.64
CA PRO A 102 15.06 -8.30 -1.40
C PRO A 102 16.29 -9.18 -1.08
N ALA A 103 17.08 -9.53 -2.11
CA ALA A 103 18.34 -10.27 -1.92
C ALA A 103 19.47 -9.40 -1.33
N ASN A 104 19.38 -8.09 -1.46
CA ASN A 104 20.31 -7.14 -0.86
C ASN A 104 19.83 -6.78 0.54
N GLU A 105 20.30 -7.52 1.53
CA GLU A 105 19.86 -7.38 2.92
C GLU A 105 20.14 -5.99 3.50
N GLU A 106 21.30 -5.40 3.17
CA GLU A 106 21.65 -4.06 3.65
C GLU A 106 20.71 -2.99 3.10
N PHE A 107 20.45 -3.02 1.81
CA PHE A 107 19.52 -2.05 1.19
C PHE A 107 18.08 -2.27 1.66
N SER A 108 17.65 -3.51 1.79
CA SER A 108 16.33 -3.84 2.34
C SER A 108 16.17 -3.36 3.78
N ARG A 109 17.23 -3.44 4.60
CA ARG A 109 17.25 -2.90 5.96
C ARG A 109 17.07 -1.38 5.96
N VAL A 110 17.79 -0.66 5.10
CA VAL A 110 17.64 0.81 4.96
C VAL A 110 16.19 1.18 4.55
N GLN A 111 15.61 0.47 3.58
CA GLN A 111 14.24 0.71 3.16
C GLN A 111 13.24 0.43 4.30
N ARG A 112 13.46 -0.61 5.09
CA ARG A 112 12.66 -0.97 6.26
C ARG A 112 12.74 0.12 7.34
N GLU A 113 13.93 0.58 7.68
CA GLU A 113 14.15 1.65 8.66
C GLU A 113 13.45 2.95 8.26
N ARG A 114 13.55 3.36 7.00
CA ARG A 114 12.83 4.52 6.45
C ARG A 114 11.31 4.36 6.58
N PHE A 115 10.79 3.19 6.24
CA PHE A 115 9.36 2.92 6.32
C PHE A 115 8.85 2.91 7.76
N GLN A 116 9.56 2.25 8.68
CA GLN A 116 9.25 2.26 10.10
C GLN A 116 9.33 3.66 10.69
N HIS A 117 10.27 4.48 10.25
CA HIS A 117 10.37 5.88 10.65
C HIS A 117 9.10 6.65 10.25
N VAL A 118 8.65 6.52 9.01
CA VAL A 118 7.40 7.16 8.54
C VAL A 118 6.22 6.75 9.41
N ILE A 119 6.04 5.46 9.67
CA ILE A 119 4.96 4.94 10.50
C ILE A 119 5.02 5.52 11.91
N LYS A 120 6.18 5.42 12.56
CA LYS A 120 6.36 5.85 13.96
C LYS A 120 6.13 7.35 14.16
N GLN A 121 6.51 8.18 13.18
CA GLN A 121 6.42 9.62 13.31
C GLN A 121 5.03 10.17 12.97
N ASN A 122 4.30 9.50 12.07
CA ASN A 122 3.13 10.13 11.44
C ASN A 122 1.81 9.38 11.67
N LEU A 123 1.84 8.16 12.18
CA LEU A 123 0.63 7.38 12.39
C LEU A 123 0.35 7.20 13.89
N PRO A 124 -0.92 6.96 14.27
CA PRO A 124 -1.29 6.70 15.66
C PRO A 124 -0.60 5.45 16.20
N ASN A 125 -0.35 5.46 17.52
CA ASN A 125 0.17 4.29 18.22
C ASN A 125 -0.70 4.04 19.47
N PRO A 126 -1.43 2.92 19.56
CA PRO A 126 -1.46 1.81 18.59
C PRO A 126 -2.17 2.18 17.28
N LEU A 127 -1.84 1.46 16.21
CA LEU A 127 -2.58 1.52 14.95
C LEU A 127 -3.98 0.92 15.13
N PRO A 128 -4.99 1.37 14.37
CA PRO A 128 -6.29 0.72 14.34
C PRO A 128 -6.18 -0.77 13.96
N ASP A 129 -7.04 -1.62 14.52
CA ASP A 129 -7.00 -3.08 14.32
C ASP A 129 -7.14 -3.49 12.84
N ASP A 130 -7.84 -2.70 12.05
CA ASP A 130 -8.08 -2.93 10.63
C ASP A 130 -7.09 -2.18 9.71
N PHE A 131 -6.07 -1.55 10.28
CA PHE A 131 -5.07 -0.81 9.52
C PHE A 131 -4.00 -1.73 8.97
N MET A 132 -3.77 -1.69 7.66
CA MET A 132 -2.80 -2.55 6.98
C MET A 132 -1.44 -1.88 6.82
N VAL A 133 -0.38 -2.56 7.28
CA VAL A 133 1.00 -2.19 7.04
C VAL A 133 1.68 -3.29 6.23
N HIS A 134 2.02 -3.01 4.99
CA HIS A 134 2.56 -4.05 4.11
C HIS A 134 3.73 -3.57 3.25
N ALA A 135 4.82 -4.29 3.33
CA ALA A 135 6.04 -4.05 2.57
C ALA A 135 6.47 -5.29 1.79
N ASP A 136 6.30 -6.45 2.41
CA ASP A 136 6.83 -7.71 1.91
C ASP A 136 6.13 -8.21 0.66
N ASN A 137 6.91 -8.79 -0.23
CA ASN A 137 6.49 -9.44 -1.45
C ASN A 137 6.94 -10.91 -1.44
N SER A 138 6.67 -11.66 -2.50
CA SER A 138 7.02 -13.08 -2.60
C SER A 138 8.50 -13.37 -2.30
N SER A 139 9.40 -12.43 -2.54
CA SER A 139 10.85 -12.61 -2.36
C SER A 139 11.34 -12.27 -0.94
N SER A 140 10.60 -11.45 -0.21
CA SER A 140 10.97 -11.00 1.15
C SER A 140 10.34 -11.81 2.27
N LEU A 141 9.51 -12.82 1.96
CA LEU A 141 8.86 -13.68 2.95
C LEU A 141 9.82 -14.43 3.90
N LYS A 142 11.10 -14.52 3.53
CA LYS A 142 12.15 -15.16 4.38
C LYS A 142 12.44 -14.40 5.68
N VAL A 143 12.10 -13.11 5.76
CA VAL A 143 12.54 -12.21 6.83
C VAL A 143 11.33 -11.68 7.62
N LEU A 144 10.35 -12.55 7.88
CA LEU A 144 9.24 -12.21 8.77
C LEU A 144 9.76 -12.16 10.23
N GLU A 145 10.05 -10.97 10.70
CA GLU A 145 10.36 -10.73 12.11
C GLU A 145 9.07 -10.85 12.94
N LYS A 146 9.10 -11.63 14.01
CA LYS A 146 7.95 -11.89 14.89
C LYS A 146 7.33 -10.62 15.51
N ASP A 147 8.12 -9.55 15.65
CA ASP A 147 7.70 -8.28 16.26
C ASP A 147 7.58 -7.15 15.22
N SER A 148 7.36 -7.52 13.97
CA SER A 148 7.21 -6.56 12.87
C SER A 148 5.89 -5.81 12.97
N VAL A 149 5.92 -4.51 12.69
CA VAL A 149 4.71 -3.69 12.48
C VAL A 149 3.96 -4.10 11.20
N PHE A 150 4.56 -4.97 10.38
CA PHE A 150 3.97 -5.45 9.13
C PHE A 150 2.96 -6.55 9.45
N ASN A 151 1.71 -6.34 9.06
CA ASN A 151 0.62 -7.26 9.33
C ASN A 151 -0.04 -7.84 8.06
N ALA A 152 0.51 -7.50 6.89
CA ALA A 152 0.05 -8.05 5.61
C ALA A 152 1.21 -8.23 4.62
N VAL A 153 1.08 -9.21 3.71
CA VAL A 153 2.04 -9.51 2.65
C VAL A 153 1.37 -9.51 1.29
N ARG A 154 2.13 -9.19 0.24
CA ARG A 154 1.64 -9.22 -1.14
C ARG A 154 2.28 -10.37 -1.90
N ILE A 155 1.53 -11.45 -2.08
CA ILE A 155 1.97 -12.63 -2.81
C ILE A 155 1.61 -12.46 -4.29
N GLY A 156 2.60 -12.42 -5.15
CA GLY A 156 2.44 -12.36 -6.61
C GLY A 156 3.01 -13.64 -7.26
N LEU A 157 4.30 -13.64 -7.58
CA LEU A 157 4.96 -14.73 -8.29
C LEU A 157 4.79 -16.10 -7.63
N LEU A 158 4.72 -16.15 -6.31
CA LEU A 158 4.58 -17.39 -5.57
C LEU A 158 3.28 -18.13 -5.90
N GLN A 159 2.18 -17.42 -6.14
CA GLN A 159 0.89 -18.03 -6.50
C GLN A 159 0.92 -18.70 -7.88
N PHE A 160 1.88 -18.33 -8.73
CA PHE A 160 2.10 -18.94 -10.05
C PHE A 160 3.21 -20.01 -10.02
N GLY A 161 3.65 -20.44 -8.84
CA GLY A 161 4.72 -21.44 -8.68
C GLY A 161 6.12 -20.91 -8.99
N VAL A 162 6.27 -19.61 -9.25
CA VAL A 162 7.57 -18.97 -9.41
C VAL A 162 8.12 -18.67 -8.01
N THR A 163 8.95 -19.58 -7.52
CA THR A 163 9.68 -19.36 -6.28
C THR A 163 10.95 -18.55 -6.56
N PRO A 164 11.14 -17.39 -5.90
CA PRO A 164 12.48 -16.84 -5.81
C PRO A 164 13.40 -17.92 -5.20
N PRO A 165 14.71 -17.88 -5.41
CA PRO A 165 15.64 -18.88 -4.86
C PRO A 165 15.58 -18.82 -3.33
N LEU A 166 14.57 -19.49 -2.79
CA LEU A 166 14.38 -19.73 -1.37
C LEU A 166 15.39 -20.83 -1.01
N ASP A 167 16.25 -20.56 -0.07
CA ASP A 167 17.04 -21.61 0.55
C ASP A 167 16.08 -22.72 1.00
N ARG A 168 16.19 -23.90 0.42
CA ARG A 168 15.26 -25.04 0.67
C ARG A 168 15.17 -25.45 2.15
N LYS A 169 16.02 -24.88 3.01
CA LYS A 169 16.00 -25.09 4.47
C LYS A 169 14.93 -24.32 5.23
N ALA A 170 14.23 -23.38 4.60
CA ALA A 170 13.20 -22.56 5.25
C ALA A 170 11.76 -23.10 5.07
N VAL A 171 11.59 -24.24 4.41
CA VAL A 171 10.26 -24.80 4.08
C VAL A 171 10.12 -26.25 4.61
N GLN A 172 10.86 -26.60 5.65
CA GLN A 172 10.66 -27.87 6.39
C GLN A 172 9.99 -27.61 7.74
#